data_219ed517f78da55bbed27dbfb2b5b46a
#
_entry.id   219ed517f78da55bbed27dbfb2b5b46a
#
_cell.length_a   1.000
_cell.length_b   1.000
_cell.length_c   1.000
_cell.angle_alpha   90.00
_cell.angle_beta   90.00
_cell.angle_gamma   90.00
#
_symmetry.space_group_name_H-M   'P 1'
#
loop_
_entity.id
_entity.type
_entity.pdbx_description
1 polymer ?
#
loop_
_entity_poly.entity_id
_entity_poly.type
_entity_poly.pdbx_seq_one_letter_code
_entity_poly.pdbx_strand_id
1 'polypeptide(L)'
;LQELGHETTLSYLFETAGRVLKETTLLPHLNAGVMTAEDLRNLRKVSVSQGLMLESVSPRLHKKGGPHHGSPDKNPDVRIKTIRDAGVEKIPFTSGLLIGIGETRKERIEALLVLRDLHEKHGHLQEIIIQNFKAKPGTPMENSPEPGIQETSWTVAVARILFGPEMNIQSPPNLNTGYLKSLVDSGINDWGGISPLTPDHVNPEAPWPEISHLAKTMANYGKVLTERLPLYPDFALNSKKWIDPETSPALLRSMDQQGYAREDEWAPGQSTFPPAYQKSKIPLKSKGAGNNIEQILESVNGSGEMEEEKIIRLLNARGLEFDRVCDFANELRKKVSGEEVTYAVNRNINYTNVCYFRCGFCAFSKGKMSENLRGKPYDLKL
;
A
#
# COMPACT_ATOMS: atom_id res chain seq x y z
N LEU A 1 3.77 6.93 31.79
CA LEU A 1 4.99 6.33 31.21
C LEU A 1 5.72 5.48 32.25
N GLN A 2 5.97 6.01 33.46
CA GLN A 2 6.65 5.26 34.54
C GLN A 2 5.88 4.00 34.96
N GLU A 3 4.56 4.06 35.03
CA GLU A 3 3.70 2.89 35.28
C GLU A 3 3.80 1.81 34.17
N LEU A 4 4.21 2.20 32.97
CA LEU A 4 4.45 1.30 31.82
C LEU A 4 5.93 0.88 31.69
N GLY A 5 6.78 1.27 32.65
CA GLY A 5 8.21 0.92 32.69
C GLY A 5 9.09 1.76 31.73
N HIS A 6 8.60 2.91 31.25
CA HIS A 6 9.36 3.77 30.34
C HIS A 6 9.79 5.09 30.99
N GLU A 7 11.05 5.45 30.77
CA GLU A 7 11.61 6.73 31.25
C GLU A 7 11.22 7.90 30.34
N THR A 8 11.06 7.66 29.03
CA THR A 8 10.77 8.70 28.03
C THR A 8 9.65 8.28 27.09
N THR A 9 9.00 9.26 26.45
CA THR A 9 8.02 9.02 25.38
C THR A 9 8.66 8.30 24.19
N LEU A 10 9.94 8.58 23.90
CA LEU A 10 10.65 7.96 22.78
C LEU A 10 10.94 6.48 23.04
N SER A 11 11.28 6.09 24.28
CA SER A 11 11.47 4.67 24.62
C SER A 11 10.16 3.88 24.52
N TYR A 12 9.05 4.46 24.96
CA TYR A 12 7.71 3.87 24.78
C TYR A 12 7.33 3.74 23.31
N LEU A 13 7.60 4.78 22.52
CA LEU A 13 7.32 4.78 21.08
C LEU A 13 8.16 3.72 20.34
N PHE A 14 9.43 3.58 20.71
CA PHE A 14 10.33 2.57 20.14
C PHE A 14 9.79 1.15 20.38
N GLU A 15 9.41 0.83 21.63
CA GLU A 15 8.86 -0.48 21.95
C GLU A 15 7.53 -0.73 21.22
N THR A 16 6.62 0.26 21.25
CA THR A 16 5.32 0.12 20.60
C THR A 16 5.44 -0.08 19.09
N ALA A 17 6.28 0.72 18.42
CA ALA A 17 6.53 0.57 16.99
C ALA A 17 7.20 -0.77 16.64
N GLY A 18 8.13 -1.22 17.50
CA GLY A 18 8.77 -2.53 17.37
C GLY A 18 7.77 -3.69 17.49
N ARG A 19 6.79 -3.58 18.39
CA ARG A 19 5.69 -4.54 18.51
C ARG A 19 4.79 -4.53 17.27
N VAL A 20 4.42 -3.34 16.76
CA VAL A 20 3.63 -3.23 15.53
C VAL A 20 4.31 -3.96 14.38
N LEU A 21 5.62 -3.77 14.18
CA LEU A 21 6.39 -4.47 13.13
C LEU A 21 6.44 -6.00 13.30
N LYS A 22 6.46 -6.49 14.54
CA LYS A 22 6.57 -7.92 14.84
C LYS A 22 5.23 -8.65 14.84
N GLU A 23 4.20 -7.99 15.35
CA GLU A 23 2.90 -8.60 15.65
C GLU A 23 1.86 -8.34 14.54
N THR A 24 2.16 -7.44 13.59
CA THR A 24 1.21 -7.05 12.51
C THR A 24 1.91 -6.95 11.16
N THR A 25 1.13 -6.69 10.11
CA THR A 25 1.63 -6.38 8.76
C THR A 25 1.82 -4.86 8.54
N LEU A 26 1.57 -4.05 9.55
CA LEU A 26 1.64 -2.59 9.45
C LEU A 26 3.09 -2.09 9.48
N LEU A 27 3.34 -1.02 8.74
CA LEU A 27 4.62 -0.33 8.69
C LEU A 27 4.53 1.00 9.46
N PRO A 28 5.26 1.19 10.57
CA PRO A 28 5.21 2.44 11.32
C PRO A 28 5.79 3.63 10.55
N HIS A 29 5.05 4.75 10.56
CA HIS A 29 5.53 6.10 10.33
C HIS A 29 5.50 6.86 11.66
N LEU A 30 6.61 7.47 12.07
CA LEU A 30 6.73 8.09 13.39
C LEU A 30 6.82 9.62 13.29
N ASN A 31 5.93 10.30 14.01
CA ASN A 31 5.93 11.75 14.14
C ASN A 31 6.07 12.14 15.62
N ALA A 32 7.28 11.98 16.15
CA ALA A 32 7.57 12.09 17.59
C ALA A 32 7.94 13.52 18.04
N GLY A 33 7.85 14.49 17.16
CA GLY A 33 8.24 15.88 17.45
C GLY A 33 9.74 16.12 17.23
N VAL A 34 10.30 17.06 17.96
CA VAL A 34 11.73 17.41 17.88
C VAL A 34 12.58 16.30 18.48
N MET A 35 13.63 15.91 17.77
CA MET A 35 14.49 14.79 18.12
C MET A 35 15.97 15.12 17.89
N THR A 36 16.84 14.47 18.64
CA THR A 36 18.27 14.45 18.36
C THR A 36 18.60 13.48 17.21
N ALA A 37 19.79 13.57 16.63
CA ALA A 37 20.25 12.61 15.61
C ALA A 37 20.29 11.17 16.17
N GLU A 38 20.58 10.99 17.45
CA GLU A 38 20.57 9.69 18.11
C GLU A 38 19.15 9.12 18.24
N ASP A 39 18.18 9.94 18.64
CA ASP A 39 16.78 9.54 18.72
C ASP A 39 16.25 9.11 17.35
N LEU A 40 16.53 9.92 16.32
CA LEU A 40 16.17 9.64 14.93
C LEU A 40 16.74 8.29 14.46
N ARG A 41 18.02 8.06 14.73
CA ARG A 41 18.71 6.80 14.35
C ARG A 41 18.12 5.60 15.09
N ASN A 42 17.81 5.74 16.37
CA ASN A 42 17.21 4.66 17.14
C ASN A 42 15.81 4.33 16.62
N LEU A 43 14.96 5.32 16.40
CA LEU A 43 13.60 5.13 15.90
C LEU A 43 13.57 4.60 14.44
N ARG A 44 14.63 4.84 13.65
CA ARG A 44 14.77 4.27 12.31
C ARG A 44 14.74 2.75 12.29
N LYS A 45 15.20 2.09 13.34
CA LYS A 45 15.20 0.62 13.48
C LYS A 45 13.81 0.01 13.56
N VAL A 46 12.81 0.81 13.92
CA VAL A 46 11.42 0.37 14.14
C VAL A 46 10.41 1.13 13.28
N SER A 47 10.88 1.90 12.30
CA SER A 47 10.01 2.68 11.40
C SER A 47 10.55 2.71 9.98
N VAL A 48 9.68 2.79 8.98
CA VAL A 48 10.07 2.94 7.59
C VAL A 48 10.20 4.40 7.17
N SER A 49 9.58 5.31 7.91
CA SER A 49 9.65 6.75 7.69
C SER A 49 9.38 7.51 8.99
N GLN A 50 9.80 8.77 9.04
CA GLN A 50 9.54 9.67 10.14
C GLN A 50 9.09 11.05 9.62
N GLY A 51 8.57 11.89 10.49
CA GLY A 51 8.11 13.21 10.10
C GLY A 51 8.16 14.24 11.20
N LEU A 52 8.27 15.49 10.79
CA LEU A 52 8.10 16.69 11.62
C LEU A 52 7.71 17.86 10.73
N MET A 53 6.53 18.40 10.94
CA MET A 53 6.10 19.61 10.21
C MET A 53 6.99 20.80 10.59
N LEU A 54 7.59 21.48 9.60
CA LEU A 54 8.28 22.74 9.84
C LEU A 54 7.28 23.82 10.30
N GLU A 55 6.08 23.77 9.77
CA GLU A 55 4.96 24.70 9.94
C GLU A 55 5.26 26.09 9.40
N SER A 56 6.26 26.80 9.93
CA SER A 56 6.67 28.13 9.48
C SER A 56 8.10 28.42 9.89
N VAL A 57 8.75 29.31 9.20
CA VAL A 57 10.08 29.87 9.59
C VAL A 57 9.96 31.25 10.25
N SER A 58 8.75 31.76 10.49
CA SER A 58 8.52 33.10 11.00
C SER A 58 8.80 33.23 12.50
N PRO A 59 9.83 33.97 12.92
CA PRO A 59 10.07 34.22 14.34
C PRO A 59 8.95 35.05 14.99
N ARG A 60 8.19 35.78 14.18
CA ARG A 60 7.10 36.63 14.63
C ARG A 60 5.97 35.83 15.29
N LEU A 61 5.73 34.60 14.85
CA LEU A 61 4.70 33.70 15.39
C LEU A 61 5.03 33.23 16.82
N HIS A 62 6.25 33.36 17.28
CA HIS A 62 6.70 33.02 18.64
C HIS A 62 6.60 34.18 19.63
N LYS A 63 6.32 35.39 19.17
CA LYS A 63 6.15 36.55 20.05
C LYS A 63 4.89 36.38 20.90
N LYS A 64 4.84 37.14 22.02
CA LYS A 64 3.68 37.17 22.92
C LYS A 64 2.40 37.44 22.11
N GLY A 65 1.38 36.59 22.26
CA GLY A 65 0.14 36.63 21.51
C GLY A 65 0.18 35.91 20.16
N GLY A 66 1.32 35.41 19.72
CA GLY A 66 1.44 34.59 18.53
C GLY A 66 1.05 33.13 18.77
N PRO A 67 0.73 32.37 17.73
CA PRO A 67 0.25 30.97 17.81
C PRO A 67 1.28 30.00 18.40
N HIS A 68 2.55 30.29 18.28
CA HIS A 68 3.67 29.47 18.81
C HIS A 68 4.25 30.00 20.12
N HIS A 69 3.63 31.03 20.71
CA HIS A 69 4.11 31.57 21.97
C HIS A 69 4.11 30.52 23.10
N GLY A 70 5.24 30.38 23.79
CA GLY A 70 5.37 29.38 24.87
C GLY A 70 5.58 27.92 24.41
N SER A 71 5.78 27.69 23.10
CA SER A 71 6.03 26.37 22.52
C SER A 71 7.46 26.30 21.95
N PRO A 72 8.48 25.98 22.78
CA PRO A 72 9.88 26.01 22.36
C PRO A 72 10.22 24.98 21.27
N ASP A 73 9.52 23.88 21.21
CA ASP A 73 9.61 22.85 20.20
C ASP A 73 9.06 23.27 18.82
N LYS A 74 8.33 24.39 18.77
CA LYS A 74 7.88 25.01 17.51
C LYS A 74 8.90 26.00 16.93
N ASN A 75 10.01 26.25 17.64
CA ASN A 75 11.07 27.12 17.14
C ASN A 75 11.61 26.62 15.78
N PRO A 76 11.63 27.45 14.74
CA PRO A 76 12.07 27.03 13.40
C PRO A 76 13.46 26.43 13.37
N ASP A 77 14.43 27.03 14.08
CA ASP A 77 15.82 26.54 14.07
C ASP A 77 15.94 25.12 14.63
N VAL A 78 15.16 24.82 15.67
CA VAL A 78 15.13 23.50 16.29
C VAL A 78 14.50 22.46 15.36
N ARG A 79 13.41 22.82 14.68
CA ARG A 79 12.75 21.96 13.71
C ARG A 79 13.60 21.74 12.45
N ILE A 80 14.20 22.81 11.91
CA ILE A 80 15.14 22.74 10.78
C ILE A 80 16.31 21.82 11.13
N LYS A 81 16.83 21.90 12.38
CA LYS A 81 17.89 21.00 12.83
C LYS A 81 17.45 19.53 12.81
N THR A 82 16.28 19.22 13.35
CA THR A 82 15.74 17.84 13.33
C THR A 82 15.54 17.33 11.91
N ILE A 83 14.96 18.15 11.02
CA ILE A 83 14.74 17.78 9.60
C ILE A 83 16.09 17.53 8.89
N ARG A 84 17.09 18.37 9.16
CA ARG A 84 18.46 18.19 8.63
C ARG A 84 19.11 16.90 9.12
N ASP A 85 19.02 16.66 10.43
CA ASP A 85 19.61 15.48 11.06
C ASP A 85 18.96 14.20 10.50
N ALA A 86 17.65 14.19 10.23
CA ALA A 86 16.97 13.09 9.53
C ALA A 86 17.56 12.84 8.14
N GLY A 87 17.93 13.90 7.41
CA GLY A 87 18.61 13.80 6.12
C GLY A 87 20.01 13.20 6.21
N VAL A 88 20.78 13.57 7.24
CA VAL A 88 22.09 12.99 7.52
C VAL A 88 21.98 11.49 7.85
N GLU A 89 20.98 11.13 8.64
CA GLU A 89 20.69 9.74 9.04
C GLU A 89 19.99 8.92 7.92
N LYS A 90 19.75 9.51 6.75
CA LYS A 90 19.10 8.86 5.59
C LYS A 90 17.73 8.26 5.93
N ILE A 91 16.91 9.04 6.61
CA ILE A 91 15.54 8.66 6.98
C ILE A 91 14.58 9.28 5.97
N PRO A 92 13.71 8.50 5.31
CA PRO A 92 12.60 9.07 4.53
C PRO A 92 11.74 9.93 5.46
N PHE A 93 11.64 11.23 5.14
CA PHE A 93 11.10 12.19 6.09
C PHE A 93 9.97 13.01 5.48
N THR A 94 8.94 13.25 6.29
CA THR A 94 7.78 14.07 5.93
C THR A 94 7.89 15.42 6.63
N SER A 95 7.69 16.50 5.89
CA SER A 95 7.58 17.85 6.45
C SER A 95 6.60 18.71 5.67
N GLY A 96 6.37 19.92 6.12
CA GLY A 96 5.46 20.83 5.44
C GLY A 96 5.12 22.08 6.23
N LEU A 97 4.10 22.79 5.75
CA LEU A 97 3.65 24.05 6.29
C LEU A 97 2.26 23.95 6.91
N LEU A 98 2.03 24.69 7.97
CA LEU A 98 0.70 25.00 8.48
C LEU A 98 0.37 26.44 8.11
N ILE A 99 -0.60 26.64 7.23
CA ILE A 99 -0.99 27.96 6.71
C ILE A 99 -2.23 28.50 7.39
N GLY A 100 -2.31 29.85 7.50
CA GLY A 100 -3.47 30.54 8.11
C GLY A 100 -3.32 30.77 9.61
N ILE A 101 -2.13 30.60 10.17
CA ILE A 101 -1.83 30.88 11.58
C ILE A 101 -1.28 32.29 11.80
N GLY A 102 -1.39 33.15 10.81
CA GLY A 102 -0.92 34.54 10.85
C GLY A 102 0.40 34.80 10.11
N GLU A 103 0.94 33.83 9.43
CA GLU A 103 2.09 33.98 8.53
C GLU A 103 1.70 34.72 7.24
N THR A 104 2.68 35.30 6.58
CA THR A 104 2.53 35.98 5.28
C THR A 104 2.87 34.99 4.13
N ARG A 105 2.44 35.29 2.91
CA ARG A 105 2.86 34.53 1.71
C ARG A 105 4.37 34.51 1.53
N LYS A 106 5.07 35.62 1.89
CA LYS A 106 6.54 35.66 1.86
C LYS A 106 7.15 34.63 2.83
N GLU A 107 6.65 34.58 4.05
CA GLU A 107 7.11 33.61 5.06
C GLU A 107 6.84 32.17 4.66
N ARG A 108 5.74 31.89 3.92
CA ARG A 108 5.48 30.56 3.32
C ARG A 108 6.52 30.19 2.27
N ILE A 109 6.85 31.14 1.36
CA ILE A 109 7.89 30.92 0.35
C ILE A 109 9.24 30.67 1.03
N GLU A 110 9.62 31.46 2.03
CA GLU A 110 10.86 31.28 2.79
C GLU A 110 10.91 29.87 3.45
N ALA A 111 9.82 29.41 4.03
CA ALA A 111 9.74 28.05 4.61
C ALA A 111 9.88 26.97 3.54
N LEU A 112 9.23 27.10 2.38
CA LEU A 112 9.37 26.18 1.26
C LEU A 112 10.80 26.14 0.72
N LEU A 113 11.47 27.28 0.63
CA LEU A 113 12.86 27.35 0.18
C LEU A 113 13.81 26.65 1.16
N VAL A 114 13.61 26.81 2.47
CA VAL A 114 14.39 26.07 3.47
C VAL A 114 14.21 24.56 3.33
N LEU A 115 12.98 24.07 3.15
CA LEU A 115 12.71 22.66 2.94
C LEU A 115 13.31 22.16 1.62
N ARG A 116 13.22 22.95 0.54
CA ARG A 116 13.84 22.62 -0.74
C ARG A 116 15.35 22.48 -0.62
N ASP A 117 16.04 23.43 -0.01
CA ASP A 117 17.48 23.40 0.19
C ASP A 117 17.93 22.16 0.98
N LEU A 118 17.16 21.77 2.01
CA LEU A 118 17.39 20.54 2.76
C LEU A 118 17.18 19.29 1.90
N HIS A 119 16.15 19.27 1.05
CA HIS A 119 15.89 18.16 0.13
C HIS A 119 16.99 18.06 -0.94
N GLU A 120 17.38 19.16 -1.57
CA GLU A 120 18.45 19.18 -2.58
C GLU A 120 19.76 18.63 -2.00
N LYS A 121 20.04 18.95 -0.73
CA LYS A 121 21.26 18.49 -0.06
C LYS A 121 21.26 17.00 0.31
N HIS A 122 20.11 16.48 0.76
CA HIS A 122 20.05 15.14 1.38
C HIS A 122 19.17 14.16 0.61
N GLY A 123 18.20 14.63 -0.18
CA GLY A 123 17.26 13.82 -0.93
C GLY A 123 16.25 13.04 -0.07
N HIS A 124 16.04 13.46 1.17
CA HIS A 124 15.33 12.67 2.19
C HIS A 124 13.86 13.05 2.39
N LEU A 125 13.45 14.24 1.95
CA LEU A 125 12.04 14.63 2.05
C LEU A 125 11.23 13.87 1.02
N GLN A 126 10.38 12.98 1.49
CA GLN A 126 9.53 12.17 0.62
C GLN A 126 8.26 12.90 0.17
N GLU A 127 7.81 13.90 0.93
CA GLU A 127 6.66 14.72 0.62
C GLU A 127 6.69 16.07 1.32
N ILE A 128 5.97 17.03 0.75
CA ILE A 128 5.71 18.34 1.34
C ILE A 128 4.21 18.49 1.58
N ILE A 129 3.83 18.62 2.86
CA ILE A 129 2.43 18.77 3.27
C ILE A 129 2.06 20.26 3.32
N ILE A 130 0.97 20.63 2.65
CA ILE A 130 0.33 21.94 2.80
C ILE A 130 -0.96 21.74 3.58
N GLN A 131 -0.90 22.04 4.87
CA GLN A 131 -2.02 21.91 5.79
C GLN A 131 -2.62 23.27 6.10
N ASN A 132 -3.92 23.42 5.95
CA ASN A 132 -4.63 24.64 6.32
C ASN A 132 -5.09 24.59 7.79
N PHE A 133 -4.96 25.73 8.47
CA PHE A 133 -5.47 25.93 9.82
C PHE A 133 -7.00 25.78 9.86
N LYS A 134 -7.49 25.17 10.94
CA LYS A 134 -8.90 25.13 11.32
C LYS A 134 -9.07 25.68 12.73
N ALA A 135 -9.96 26.65 12.89
CA ALA A 135 -10.29 27.21 14.19
C ALA A 135 -11.00 26.17 15.07
N LYS A 136 -10.61 26.07 16.32
CA LYS A 136 -11.14 25.08 17.26
C LYS A 136 -11.69 25.74 18.51
N PRO A 137 -12.91 25.36 18.95
CA PRO A 137 -13.48 25.82 20.20
C PRO A 137 -12.55 25.57 21.40
N GLY A 138 -12.50 26.51 22.33
CA GLY A 138 -11.70 26.42 23.53
C GLY A 138 -10.19 26.64 23.34
N THR A 139 -9.75 27.05 22.13
CA THR A 139 -8.37 27.46 21.88
C THR A 139 -8.25 28.97 21.79
N PRO A 140 -7.05 29.56 22.03
CA PRO A 140 -6.85 31.00 21.85
C PRO A 140 -7.13 31.50 20.43
N MET A 141 -7.17 30.60 19.44
CA MET A 141 -7.44 30.90 18.04
C MET A 141 -8.85 30.50 17.57
N GLU A 142 -9.78 30.23 18.48
CA GLU A 142 -11.14 29.78 18.11
C GLU A 142 -11.91 30.74 17.21
N ASN A 143 -11.59 32.04 17.29
CA ASN A 143 -12.21 33.09 16.47
C ASN A 143 -11.26 33.63 15.38
N SER A 144 -10.13 32.98 15.14
CA SER A 144 -9.20 33.38 14.10
C SER A 144 -9.73 33.00 12.71
N PRO A 145 -9.53 33.85 11.68
CA PRO A 145 -10.00 33.53 10.34
C PRO A 145 -9.24 32.32 9.78
N GLU A 146 -9.98 31.38 9.20
CA GLU A 146 -9.41 30.26 8.48
C GLU A 146 -8.93 30.71 7.07
N PRO A 147 -7.84 30.14 6.54
CA PRO A 147 -7.43 30.44 5.18
C PRO A 147 -8.44 29.87 4.19
N GLY A 148 -8.87 30.72 3.25
CA GLY A 148 -9.74 30.27 2.16
C GLY A 148 -9.00 29.34 1.19
N ILE A 149 -9.77 28.60 0.36
CA ILE A 149 -9.21 27.69 -0.62
C ILE A 149 -8.21 28.34 -1.58
N GLN A 150 -8.38 29.62 -1.89
CA GLN A 150 -7.45 30.37 -2.74
C GLN A 150 -6.04 30.45 -2.14
N GLU A 151 -5.93 30.64 -0.81
CA GLU A 151 -4.65 30.67 -0.12
C GLU A 151 -3.99 29.28 -0.09
N THR A 152 -4.79 28.24 0.11
CA THR A 152 -4.29 26.85 0.10
C THR A 152 -3.84 26.45 -1.30
N SER A 153 -4.66 26.67 -2.32
CA SER A 153 -4.35 26.40 -3.73
C SER A 153 -3.12 27.19 -4.21
N TRP A 154 -3.01 28.47 -3.84
CA TRP A 154 -1.84 29.27 -4.16
C TRP A 154 -0.56 28.69 -3.54
N THR A 155 -0.62 28.27 -2.26
CA THR A 155 0.55 27.71 -1.58
C THR A 155 0.95 26.36 -2.19
N VAL A 156 -0.02 25.50 -2.54
CA VAL A 156 0.22 24.25 -3.26
C VAL A 156 0.90 24.50 -4.62
N ALA A 157 0.37 25.44 -5.41
CA ALA A 157 0.93 25.78 -6.71
C ALA A 157 2.36 26.30 -6.61
N VAL A 158 2.63 27.17 -5.63
CA VAL A 158 3.98 27.67 -5.37
C VAL A 158 4.92 26.55 -4.93
N ALA A 159 4.46 25.66 -4.04
CA ALA A 159 5.24 24.50 -3.66
C ALA A 159 5.58 23.62 -4.88
N ARG A 160 4.60 23.33 -5.75
CA ARG A 160 4.83 22.56 -6.99
C ARG A 160 5.86 23.24 -7.91
N ILE A 161 5.79 24.54 -8.07
CA ILE A 161 6.75 25.30 -8.89
C ILE A 161 8.16 25.26 -8.29
N LEU A 162 8.28 25.42 -6.97
CA LEU A 162 9.58 25.45 -6.29
C LEU A 162 10.27 24.10 -6.22
N PHE A 163 9.52 23.02 -6.04
CA PHE A 163 10.07 21.66 -5.91
C PHE A 163 10.11 20.87 -7.21
N GLY A 164 9.44 21.35 -8.26
CA GLY A 164 9.38 20.66 -9.55
C GLY A 164 8.36 19.50 -9.60
N PRO A 165 8.32 18.76 -10.72
CA PRO A 165 7.30 17.73 -10.96
C PRO A 165 7.45 16.47 -10.09
N GLU A 166 8.66 16.14 -9.66
CA GLU A 166 8.97 14.87 -8.99
C GLU A 166 8.61 14.85 -7.50
N MET A 167 8.56 16.02 -6.86
CA MET A 167 8.22 16.09 -5.43
C MET A 167 6.76 15.73 -5.18
N ASN A 168 6.52 14.93 -4.17
CA ASN A 168 5.16 14.65 -3.72
C ASN A 168 4.64 15.81 -2.86
N ILE A 169 3.54 16.40 -3.29
CA ILE A 169 2.87 17.48 -2.57
C ILE A 169 1.51 16.99 -2.14
N GLN A 170 1.28 17.07 -0.84
CA GLN A 170 0.12 16.55 -0.16
C GLN A 170 -0.70 17.68 0.47
N SER A 171 -2.03 17.49 0.49
CA SER A 171 -2.93 18.29 1.32
C SER A 171 -4.02 17.39 1.93
N PRO A 172 -4.33 17.53 3.24
CA PRO A 172 -5.32 16.67 3.89
C PRO A 172 -6.73 16.84 3.29
N PRO A 173 -7.39 15.76 2.87
CA PRO A 173 -8.69 15.84 2.19
C PRO A 173 -9.83 16.21 3.14
N ASN A 174 -9.75 15.79 4.42
CA ASN A 174 -10.77 16.08 5.44
C ASN A 174 -10.89 17.58 5.76
N LEU A 175 -9.80 18.33 5.66
CA LEU A 175 -9.80 19.78 5.91
C LEU A 175 -10.32 20.59 4.70
N ASN A 176 -10.51 19.96 3.55
CA ASN A 176 -10.81 20.60 2.27
C ASN A 176 -11.92 19.89 1.47
N THR A 177 -12.87 19.26 2.13
CA THR A 177 -13.86 18.35 1.52
C THR A 177 -14.63 18.95 0.33
N GLY A 178 -14.93 20.26 0.34
CA GLY A 178 -15.64 20.92 -0.75
C GLY A 178 -14.74 21.36 -1.92
N TYR A 179 -13.41 21.17 -1.85
CA TYR A 179 -12.46 21.81 -2.75
C TYR A 179 -11.39 20.87 -3.30
N LEU A 180 -11.64 19.56 -3.28
CA LEU A 180 -10.65 18.55 -3.69
C LEU A 180 -10.15 18.79 -5.12
N LYS A 181 -11.06 19.16 -6.04
CA LYS A 181 -10.68 19.47 -7.43
C LYS A 181 -9.69 20.63 -7.50
N SER A 182 -9.93 21.69 -6.76
CA SER A 182 -9.05 22.87 -6.76
C SER A 182 -7.64 22.53 -6.30
N LEU A 183 -7.50 21.64 -5.32
CA LEU A 183 -6.19 21.19 -4.84
C LEU A 183 -5.46 20.33 -5.87
N VAL A 184 -6.16 19.38 -6.52
CA VAL A 184 -5.60 18.57 -7.62
C VAL A 184 -5.15 19.48 -8.77
N ASP A 185 -5.99 20.44 -9.19
CA ASP A 185 -5.68 21.38 -10.26
C ASP A 185 -4.51 22.33 -9.88
N SER A 186 -4.28 22.54 -8.57
CA SER A 186 -3.16 23.35 -8.07
C SER A 186 -1.85 22.56 -7.97
N GLY A 187 -1.87 21.25 -8.14
CA GLY A 187 -0.64 20.45 -8.29
C GLY A 187 -0.33 19.49 -7.16
N ILE A 188 -1.29 19.13 -6.28
CA ILE A 188 -1.08 17.99 -5.39
C ILE A 188 -1.12 16.68 -6.19
N ASN A 189 -0.41 15.68 -5.68
CA ASN A 189 -0.45 14.31 -6.18
C ASN A 189 -0.66 13.28 -5.05
N ASP A 190 -0.95 13.74 -3.84
CA ASP A 190 -1.18 12.86 -2.69
C ASP A 190 -2.19 13.47 -1.70
N TRP A 191 -2.93 12.62 -1.02
CA TRP A 191 -3.89 13.01 0.02
C TRP A 191 -3.39 12.69 1.43
N GLY A 192 -2.24 12.08 1.56
CA GLY A 192 -1.65 11.65 2.83
C GLY A 192 -2.31 10.44 3.44
N GLY A 193 -2.08 10.27 4.73
CA GLY A 193 -2.69 9.18 5.49
C GLY A 193 -4.16 9.44 5.76
N ILE A 194 -5.00 8.51 5.35
CA ILE A 194 -6.44 8.52 5.60
C ILE A 194 -6.77 7.32 6.48
N SER A 195 -7.37 7.54 7.65
CA SER A 195 -7.77 6.45 8.52
C SER A 195 -9.27 6.19 8.41
N PRO A 196 -9.69 5.02 7.90
CA PRO A 196 -11.10 4.66 7.90
C PRO A 196 -11.61 4.24 9.29
N LEU A 197 -10.72 3.99 10.25
CA LEU A 197 -11.06 3.39 11.54
C LEU A 197 -10.97 4.38 12.72
N THR A 198 -10.08 5.37 12.62
CA THR A 198 -9.86 6.32 13.72
C THR A 198 -10.19 7.75 13.28
N PRO A 199 -10.75 8.58 14.17
CA PRO A 199 -10.95 9.99 13.88
C PRO A 199 -9.61 10.71 13.73
N ASP A 200 -9.61 11.86 13.06
CA ASP A 200 -8.50 12.80 13.15
C ASP A 200 -8.50 13.44 14.55
N HIS A 201 -7.57 13.00 15.41
CA HIS A 201 -7.50 13.50 16.79
C HIS A 201 -7.05 14.96 16.88
N VAL A 202 -6.45 15.50 15.83
CA VAL A 202 -6.09 16.92 15.74
C VAL A 202 -7.25 17.77 15.27
N ASN A 203 -8.07 17.24 14.35
CA ASN A 203 -9.23 17.92 13.77
C ASN A 203 -10.47 17.03 13.87
N PRO A 204 -10.96 16.75 15.08
CA PRO A 204 -12.09 15.80 15.28
C PRO A 204 -13.39 16.28 14.64
N GLU A 205 -13.50 17.57 14.35
CA GLU A 205 -14.62 18.18 13.64
C GLU A 205 -14.60 17.94 12.12
N ALA A 206 -13.49 17.44 11.59
CA ALA A 206 -13.28 17.18 10.17
C ALA A 206 -13.02 15.68 9.93
N PRO A 207 -14.07 14.85 9.82
CA PRO A 207 -13.93 13.41 9.64
C PRO A 207 -13.24 13.08 8.31
N TRP A 208 -12.52 11.97 8.32
CA TRP A 208 -11.90 11.45 7.10
C TRP A 208 -12.96 11.08 6.06
N PRO A 209 -12.73 11.36 4.77
CA PRO A 209 -13.60 10.89 3.71
C PRO A 209 -13.53 9.36 3.62
N GLU A 210 -14.64 8.76 3.25
CA GLU A 210 -14.67 7.35 2.87
C GLU A 210 -13.79 7.13 1.63
N ILE A 211 -12.90 6.13 1.67
CA ILE A 211 -11.93 5.85 0.59
C ILE A 211 -12.64 5.59 -0.74
N SER A 212 -13.72 4.80 -0.72
CA SER A 212 -14.50 4.51 -1.92
C SER A 212 -15.15 5.76 -2.53
N HIS A 213 -15.60 6.71 -1.69
CA HIS A 213 -16.13 7.99 -2.14
C HIS A 213 -15.03 8.88 -2.72
N LEU A 214 -13.87 8.93 -2.07
CA LEU A 214 -12.71 9.68 -2.58
C LEU A 214 -12.24 9.10 -3.92
N ALA A 215 -12.19 7.79 -4.07
CA ALA A 215 -11.83 7.12 -5.33
C ALA A 215 -12.78 7.48 -6.47
N LYS A 216 -14.09 7.45 -6.24
CA LYS A 216 -15.11 7.89 -7.22
C LYS A 216 -14.93 9.36 -7.57
N THR A 217 -14.66 10.21 -6.58
CA THR A 217 -14.42 11.63 -6.80
C THR A 217 -13.19 11.87 -7.66
N MET A 218 -12.09 11.16 -7.40
CA MET A 218 -10.88 11.23 -8.23
C MET A 218 -11.12 10.72 -9.65
N ALA A 219 -11.87 9.64 -9.82
CA ALA A 219 -12.25 9.13 -11.15
C ALA A 219 -13.05 10.16 -11.97
N ASN A 220 -13.94 10.92 -11.32
CA ASN A 220 -14.68 12.01 -11.98
C ASN A 220 -13.76 13.17 -12.43
N TYR A 221 -12.57 13.28 -11.84
CA TYR A 221 -11.54 14.25 -12.25
C TYR A 221 -10.51 13.65 -13.22
N GLY A 222 -10.77 12.42 -13.72
CA GLY A 222 -9.85 11.72 -14.62
C GLY A 222 -8.56 11.26 -13.92
N LYS A 223 -8.62 11.01 -12.61
CA LYS A 223 -7.49 10.55 -11.78
C LYS A 223 -7.80 9.17 -11.20
N VAL A 224 -6.75 8.42 -10.93
CA VAL A 224 -6.83 7.14 -10.22
C VAL A 224 -6.31 7.35 -8.80
N LEU A 225 -7.10 6.94 -7.81
CA LEU A 225 -6.64 6.88 -6.42
C LEU A 225 -5.90 5.56 -6.22
N THR A 226 -4.62 5.64 -5.85
CA THR A 226 -3.76 4.48 -5.63
C THR A 226 -3.30 4.43 -4.19
N GLU A 227 -3.39 3.27 -3.56
CA GLU A 227 -2.89 3.05 -2.22
C GLU A 227 -1.36 2.96 -2.23
N ARG A 228 -0.71 3.67 -1.32
CA ARG A 228 0.73 3.59 -1.08
C ARG A 228 1.05 3.17 0.34
N LEU A 229 2.28 2.75 0.54
CA LEU A 229 2.85 2.56 1.88
C LEU A 229 3.09 3.92 2.58
N PRO A 230 3.36 3.96 3.90
CA PRO A 230 3.83 5.17 4.57
C PRO A 230 5.22 5.63 4.10
N LEU A 231 5.60 5.19 2.95
CA LEU A 231 6.84 5.40 2.22
C LEU A 231 6.50 5.51 0.73
N TYR A 232 7.11 6.45 0.03
CA TYR A 232 6.90 6.58 -1.41
C TYR A 232 7.71 5.55 -2.20
N PRO A 233 7.26 5.17 -3.41
CA PRO A 233 7.89 4.12 -4.23
C PRO A 233 9.39 4.30 -4.43
N ASP A 234 9.86 5.51 -4.70
CA ASP A 234 11.29 5.77 -4.93
C ASP A 234 12.15 5.41 -3.73
N PHE A 235 11.65 5.64 -2.52
CA PHE A 235 12.33 5.26 -1.29
C PHE A 235 12.23 3.76 -1.02
N ALA A 236 11.07 3.16 -1.30
CA ALA A 236 10.83 1.73 -1.11
C ALA A 236 11.72 0.89 -2.05
N LEU A 237 11.80 1.25 -3.32
CA LEU A 237 12.65 0.60 -4.32
C LEU A 237 14.15 0.78 -4.04
N ASN A 238 14.53 1.87 -3.38
CA ASN A 238 15.90 2.15 -2.93
C ASN A 238 16.12 1.83 -1.44
N SER A 239 15.45 0.81 -0.93
CA SER A 239 15.45 0.43 0.49
C SER A 239 16.84 0.26 1.10
N LYS A 240 17.82 -0.26 0.36
CA LYS A 240 19.21 -0.38 0.82
C LYS A 240 19.84 0.95 1.26
N LYS A 241 19.42 2.07 0.67
CA LYS A 241 19.90 3.40 1.04
C LYS A 241 19.13 3.98 2.23
N TRP A 242 17.81 3.76 2.23
CA TRP A 242 16.91 4.53 3.07
C TRP A 242 16.39 3.79 4.29
N ILE A 243 16.26 2.48 4.20
CA ILE A 243 15.59 1.68 5.22
C ILE A 243 16.61 0.94 6.07
N ASP A 244 16.31 0.82 7.37
CA ASP A 244 17.14 0.03 8.27
C ASP A 244 17.03 -1.46 7.92
N PRO A 245 18.14 -2.23 7.99
CA PRO A 245 18.10 -3.66 7.76
C PRO A 245 17.09 -4.42 8.63
N GLU A 246 16.81 -3.95 9.85
CA GLU A 246 15.83 -4.59 10.73
C GLU A 246 14.38 -4.43 10.25
N THR A 247 14.05 -3.31 9.59
CA THR A 247 12.70 -3.04 9.04
C THR A 247 12.51 -3.47 7.60
N SER A 248 13.61 -3.67 6.86
CA SER A 248 13.59 -4.03 5.44
C SER A 248 12.76 -5.28 5.12
N PRO A 249 12.80 -6.39 5.89
CA PRO A 249 11.96 -7.56 5.61
C PRO A 249 10.46 -7.28 5.71
N ALA A 250 10.02 -6.41 6.63
CA ALA A 250 8.62 -6.01 6.74
C ALA A 250 8.19 -5.19 5.52
N LEU A 251 9.02 -4.22 5.09
CA LEU A 251 8.78 -3.44 3.88
C LEU A 251 8.64 -4.32 2.65
N LEU A 252 9.57 -5.27 2.43
CA LEU A 252 9.56 -6.14 1.25
C LEU A 252 8.33 -7.06 1.18
N ARG A 253 7.76 -7.44 2.33
CA ARG A 253 6.51 -8.20 2.36
C ARG A 253 5.28 -7.34 2.01
N SER A 254 5.34 -6.04 2.32
CA SER A 254 4.20 -5.12 2.17
C SER A 254 4.17 -4.38 0.84
N MET A 255 5.26 -4.41 0.05
CA MET A 255 5.33 -3.68 -1.22
C MET A 255 5.13 -4.60 -2.43
N ASP A 256 4.60 -4.03 -3.50
CA ASP A 256 4.58 -4.62 -4.83
C ASP A 256 5.89 -4.35 -5.60
N GLN A 257 5.96 -4.75 -6.87
CA GLN A 257 7.15 -4.54 -7.71
C GLN A 257 7.39 -3.06 -8.08
N GLN A 258 6.40 -2.22 -7.93
CA GLN A 258 6.46 -0.79 -8.24
C GLN A 258 6.70 0.07 -7.00
N GLY A 259 6.77 -0.57 -5.80
CA GLY A 259 6.98 0.12 -4.53
C GLY A 259 5.71 0.64 -3.87
N TYR A 260 4.53 0.32 -4.41
CA TYR A 260 3.24 0.63 -3.80
C TYR A 260 2.81 -0.44 -2.78
N ALA A 261 1.73 -0.17 -2.07
CA ALA A 261 1.15 -1.15 -1.17
C ALA A 261 0.73 -2.40 -1.94
N ARG A 262 1.10 -3.57 -1.42
CA ARG A 262 0.63 -4.85 -1.97
C ARG A 262 -0.84 -5.00 -1.61
N GLU A 263 -1.69 -5.20 -2.60
CA GLU A 263 -3.08 -5.57 -2.38
C GLU A 263 -3.13 -7.02 -1.88
N ASP A 264 -3.50 -7.22 -0.61
CA ASP A 264 -3.59 -8.56 -0.01
C ASP A 264 -4.71 -9.41 -0.63
N GLU A 265 -5.69 -8.76 -1.25
CA GLU A 265 -6.80 -9.42 -1.94
C GLU A 265 -6.47 -9.80 -3.39
N TRP A 266 -5.28 -9.44 -3.89
CA TRP A 266 -4.92 -9.84 -5.24
C TRP A 266 -4.63 -11.35 -5.29
N ALA A 267 -5.54 -12.08 -5.88
CA ALA A 267 -5.32 -13.46 -6.30
C ALA A 267 -5.38 -13.53 -7.83
N PRO A 268 -4.49 -14.26 -8.49
CA PRO A 268 -4.63 -14.53 -9.91
C PRO A 268 -5.92 -15.34 -10.11
N GLY A 269 -6.78 -14.84 -10.99
CA GLY A 269 -8.06 -15.48 -11.28
C GLY A 269 -9.22 -14.50 -11.24
N GLN A 270 -10.39 -15.02 -11.45
CA GLN A 270 -11.63 -14.26 -11.40
C GLN A 270 -12.52 -14.78 -10.29
N SER A 271 -13.20 -13.89 -9.59
CA SER A 271 -14.23 -14.23 -8.59
C SER A 271 -15.54 -14.71 -9.23
N THR A 272 -15.65 -14.64 -10.56
CA THR A 272 -16.83 -15.15 -11.30
C THR A 272 -16.79 -16.66 -11.34
N PHE A 273 -17.91 -17.28 -11.04
CA PHE A 273 -18.06 -18.72 -11.25
C PHE A 273 -17.78 -19.10 -12.71
N PRO A 274 -17.09 -20.20 -12.96
CA PRO A 274 -16.96 -20.74 -14.32
C PRO A 274 -18.36 -20.98 -14.89
N PRO A 275 -18.51 -20.95 -16.24
CA PRO A 275 -19.80 -21.28 -16.86
C PRO A 275 -20.32 -22.58 -16.30
N ALA A 276 -21.60 -22.60 -15.94
CA ALA A 276 -22.22 -23.79 -15.39
C ALA A 276 -21.93 -24.99 -16.32
N TYR A 277 -21.31 -26.01 -15.76
CA TYR A 277 -21.07 -27.25 -16.48
C TYR A 277 -22.42 -27.79 -16.95
N GLN A 278 -22.73 -27.63 -18.22
CA GLN A 278 -23.88 -28.30 -18.82
C GLN A 278 -23.53 -29.78 -18.83
N LYS A 279 -24.10 -30.54 -17.88
CA LYS A 279 -24.08 -32.01 -17.97
C LYS A 279 -24.59 -32.32 -19.38
N SER A 280 -23.71 -32.80 -20.24
CA SER A 280 -24.12 -33.18 -21.59
C SER A 280 -25.25 -34.17 -21.43
N LYS A 281 -26.44 -33.80 -21.91
CA LYS A 281 -27.61 -34.71 -21.99
C LYS A 281 -27.40 -35.74 -23.07
N ILE A 282 -26.24 -36.36 -23.18
CA ILE A 282 -26.05 -37.52 -24.03
C ILE A 282 -26.52 -38.69 -23.19
N PRO A 283 -27.66 -39.31 -23.53
CA PRO A 283 -28.06 -40.55 -22.88
C PRO A 283 -27.09 -41.60 -23.37
N LEU A 284 -26.08 -41.88 -22.59
CA LEU A 284 -25.19 -43.00 -22.87
C LEU A 284 -25.96 -44.26 -22.47
N LYS A 285 -26.53 -44.92 -23.46
CA LYS A 285 -27.09 -46.24 -23.31
C LYS A 285 -26.00 -47.16 -22.80
N SER A 286 -26.09 -47.57 -21.56
CA SER A 286 -25.27 -48.67 -21.05
C SER A 286 -25.70 -49.93 -21.76
N LYS A 287 -24.89 -50.44 -22.68
CA LYS A 287 -25.00 -51.83 -23.15
C LYS A 287 -24.07 -52.69 -22.30
N GLY A 288 -24.64 -53.64 -21.61
CA GLY A 288 -23.91 -54.79 -21.17
C GLY A 288 -23.70 -54.91 -19.67
N ALA A 289 -24.57 -55.68 -19.06
CA ALA A 289 -24.29 -56.35 -17.80
C ALA A 289 -23.11 -57.30 -18.02
N GLY A 290 -22.02 -57.07 -17.34
CA GLY A 290 -20.91 -58.01 -17.32
C GLY A 290 -19.83 -57.48 -16.42
N ASN A 291 -19.64 -58.10 -15.31
CA ASN A 291 -18.73 -57.78 -14.22
C ASN A 291 -19.05 -56.49 -13.47
N ASN A 292 -19.55 -56.68 -12.32
CA ASN A 292 -19.98 -55.64 -11.41
C ASN A 292 -18.82 -54.67 -11.12
N ILE A 293 -18.98 -53.40 -11.47
CA ILE A 293 -18.03 -52.32 -11.14
C ILE A 293 -17.66 -52.39 -9.65
N GLU A 294 -18.61 -52.70 -8.78
CA GLU A 294 -18.37 -52.83 -7.35
C GLU A 294 -17.27 -53.85 -7.02
N GLN A 295 -17.29 -55.02 -7.68
CA GLN A 295 -16.25 -56.05 -7.44
C GLN A 295 -14.86 -55.59 -7.88
N ILE A 296 -14.79 -54.77 -8.94
CA ILE A 296 -13.53 -54.17 -9.37
C ILE A 296 -13.06 -53.13 -8.36
N LEU A 297 -13.96 -52.26 -7.90
CA LEU A 297 -13.63 -51.23 -6.90
C LEU A 297 -13.23 -51.83 -5.55
N GLU A 298 -13.90 -52.91 -5.11
CA GLU A 298 -13.53 -53.65 -3.90
C GLU A 298 -12.11 -54.26 -4.01
N SER A 299 -11.73 -54.74 -5.21
CA SER A 299 -10.40 -55.30 -5.45
C SER A 299 -9.25 -54.29 -5.38
N VAL A 300 -9.53 -52.98 -5.51
CA VAL A 300 -8.53 -51.89 -5.44
C VAL A 300 -8.00 -51.68 -4.02
N ASN A 301 -8.72 -52.12 -2.99
CA ASN A 301 -8.38 -51.82 -1.59
C ASN A 301 -7.16 -52.57 -1.03
N GLY A 302 -6.41 -53.37 -1.79
CA GLY A 302 -5.40 -54.21 -1.19
C GLY A 302 -4.03 -54.34 -1.83
N SER A 303 -3.84 -54.07 -3.09
CA SER A 303 -2.53 -54.21 -3.74
C SER A 303 -2.41 -53.30 -4.94
N GLY A 304 -1.33 -52.56 -5.05
CA GLY A 304 -1.12 -51.49 -6.00
C GLY A 304 -1.11 -51.84 -7.50
N GLU A 305 -1.33 -53.05 -7.91
CA GLU A 305 -1.38 -53.44 -9.32
C GLU A 305 -2.80 -53.90 -9.71
N MET A 306 -3.37 -53.18 -10.68
CA MET A 306 -4.66 -53.48 -11.25
C MET A 306 -4.45 -54.06 -12.65
N GLU A 307 -5.15 -55.17 -12.94
CA GLU A 307 -5.13 -55.78 -14.28
C GLU A 307 -5.68 -54.83 -15.35
N GLU A 308 -5.08 -54.82 -16.52
CA GLU A 308 -5.43 -53.93 -17.62
C GLU A 308 -6.91 -53.99 -18.00
N GLU A 309 -7.49 -55.17 -18.02
CA GLU A 309 -8.91 -55.38 -18.32
C GLU A 309 -9.85 -54.66 -17.33
N LYS A 310 -9.49 -54.64 -16.05
CA LYS A 310 -10.25 -53.93 -15.02
C LYS A 310 -10.14 -52.41 -15.22
N ILE A 311 -8.95 -51.89 -15.57
CA ILE A 311 -8.74 -50.46 -15.88
C ILE A 311 -9.60 -50.07 -17.08
N ILE A 312 -9.57 -50.81 -18.17
CA ILE A 312 -10.39 -50.58 -19.35
C ILE A 312 -11.89 -50.56 -19.00
N ARG A 313 -12.32 -51.49 -18.11
CA ARG A 313 -13.70 -51.54 -17.66
C ARG A 313 -14.12 -50.27 -16.88
N LEU A 314 -13.27 -49.81 -15.96
CA LEU A 314 -13.51 -48.56 -15.21
C LEU A 314 -13.56 -47.33 -16.16
N LEU A 315 -12.66 -47.22 -17.12
CA LEU A 315 -12.64 -46.13 -18.12
C LEU A 315 -13.88 -46.13 -19.02
N ASN A 316 -14.50 -47.27 -19.19
CA ASN A 316 -15.75 -47.44 -19.95
C ASN A 316 -17.02 -47.25 -19.10
N ALA A 317 -16.91 -46.96 -17.81
CA ALA A 317 -18.06 -46.69 -16.94
C ALA A 317 -18.85 -45.46 -17.42
N ARG A 318 -20.19 -45.55 -17.43
CA ARG A 318 -21.08 -44.47 -17.85
C ARG A 318 -22.32 -44.43 -16.95
N GLY A 319 -22.95 -43.27 -16.85
CA GLY A 319 -24.15 -43.06 -16.04
C GLY A 319 -23.88 -43.34 -14.56
N LEU A 320 -24.73 -44.14 -13.91
CA LEU A 320 -24.59 -44.49 -12.49
C LEU A 320 -23.26 -45.21 -12.14
N GLU A 321 -22.74 -46.01 -13.08
CA GLU A 321 -21.43 -46.63 -12.88
C GLU A 321 -20.30 -45.62 -12.83
N PHE A 322 -20.35 -44.57 -13.66
CA PHE A 322 -19.39 -43.49 -13.63
C PHE A 322 -19.47 -42.71 -12.31
N ASP A 323 -20.68 -42.39 -11.87
CA ASP A 323 -20.88 -41.67 -10.58
C ASP A 323 -20.29 -42.52 -9.44
N ARG A 324 -20.51 -43.83 -9.44
CA ARG A 324 -19.98 -44.75 -8.42
C ARG A 324 -18.45 -44.82 -8.43
N VAL A 325 -17.82 -44.84 -9.62
CA VAL A 325 -16.34 -44.76 -9.73
C VAL A 325 -15.80 -43.49 -9.14
N CYS A 326 -16.45 -42.35 -9.40
CA CYS A 326 -16.07 -41.04 -8.86
C CYS A 326 -16.22 -41.02 -7.32
N ASP A 327 -17.33 -41.52 -6.80
CA ASP A 327 -17.56 -41.57 -5.35
C ASP A 327 -16.50 -42.41 -4.65
N PHE A 328 -16.18 -43.59 -5.17
CA PHE A 328 -15.13 -44.45 -4.65
C PHE A 328 -13.74 -43.77 -4.67
N ALA A 329 -13.41 -43.09 -5.78
CA ALA A 329 -12.17 -42.34 -5.90
C ALA A 329 -12.09 -41.21 -4.86
N ASN A 330 -13.21 -40.55 -4.59
CA ASN A 330 -13.28 -39.50 -3.56
C ASN A 330 -13.14 -40.10 -2.13
N GLU A 331 -13.76 -41.23 -1.86
CA GLU A 331 -13.59 -41.95 -0.58
C GLU A 331 -12.12 -42.35 -0.36
N LEU A 332 -11.46 -42.83 -1.41
CA LEU A 332 -10.05 -43.20 -1.36
C LEU A 332 -9.17 -41.95 -1.11
N ARG A 333 -9.43 -40.86 -1.82
CA ARG A 333 -8.75 -39.59 -1.59
C ARG A 333 -8.91 -39.14 -0.13
N LYS A 334 -10.13 -39.22 0.42
CA LYS A 334 -10.41 -38.82 1.81
C LYS A 334 -9.64 -39.68 2.82
N LYS A 335 -9.48 -40.96 2.57
CA LYS A 335 -8.66 -41.84 3.43
C LYS A 335 -7.18 -41.46 3.44
N VAL A 336 -6.64 -40.98 2.32
CA VAL A 336 -5.22 -40.64 2.17
C VAL A 336 -4.92 -39.19 2.57
N SER A 337 -5.75 -38.25 2.13
CA SER A 337 -5.50 -36.79 2.24
C SER A 337 -6.45 -36.07 3.21
N GLY A 338 -7.39 -36.77 3.85
CA GLY A 338 -8.39 -36.15 4.72
C GLY A 338 -9.31 -35.22 3.97
N GLU A 339 -9.67 -34.11 4.58
CA GLU A 339 -10.48 -33.03 3.96
C GLU A 339 -9.63 -31.95 3.33
N GLU A 340 -8.30 -32.09 3.35
CA GLU A 340 -7.40 -31.08 2.82
C GLU A 340 -7.27 -31.16 1.30
N VAL A 341 -7.31 -29.98 0.66
CA VAL A 341 -6.98 -29.79 -0.76
C VAL A 341 -5.90 -28.73 -0.83
N THR A 342 -4.73 -29.08 -1.30
CA THR A 342 -3.56 -28.21 -1.34
C THR A 342 -3.43 -27.48 -2.67
N TYR A 343 -2.81 -26.30 -2.65
CA TYR A 343 -2.43 -25.53 -3.85
C TYR A 343 -1.06 -24.88 -3.65
N ALA A 344 -0.39 -24.56 -4.74
CA ALA A 344 0.85 -23.81 -4.72
C ALA A 344 0.65 -22.46 -5.38
N VAL A 345 1.06 -21.40 -4.68
CA VAL A 345 1.16 -20.07 -5.28
C VAL A 345 2.46 -20.02 -6.08
N ASN A 346 2.35 -19.86 -7.37
CA ASN A 346 3.51 -19.74 -8.24
C ASN A 346 3.35 -18.58 -9.21
N ARG A 347 4.47 -18.16 -9.80
CA ARG A 347 4.49 -17.22 -10.89
C ARG A 347 5.03 -17.90 -12.13
N ASN A 348 4.21 -17.95 -13.17
CA ASN A 348 4.68 -18.46 -14.46
C ASN A 348 5.42 -17.36 -15.22
N ILE A 349 6.71 -17.57 -15.48
CA ILE A 349 7.57 -16.62 -16.19
C ILE A 349 7.83 -17.15 -17.59
N ASN A 350 7.09 -16.66 -18.56
CA ASN A 350 7.29 -16.98 -19.96
C ASN A 350 8.24 -15.95 -20.59
N TYR A 351 9.47 -16.31 -20.80
CA TYR A 351 10.49 -15.43 -21.39
C TYR A 351 10.30 -15.20 -22.90
N THR A 352 9.46 -16.01 -23.55
CA THR A 352 9.09 -15.86 -24.97
C THR A 352 7.75 -16.53 -25.23
N ASN A 353 7.01 -16.05 -26.23
CA ASN A 353 5.85 -16.73 -26.82
C ASN A 353 6.14 -17.25 -28.24
N VAL A 354 7.38 -17.28 -28.65
CA VAL A 354 7.82 -17.90 -29.89
C VAL A 354 7.83 -19.42 -29.70
N CYS A 355 7.05 -20.13 -30.53
CA CYS A 355 6.97 -21.58 -30.50
C CYS A 355 6.95 -22.12 -31.93
N TYR A 356 7.75 -23.15 -32.17
CA TYR A 356 7.83 -23.80 -33.49
C TYR A 356 6.70 -24.82 -33.72
N PHE A 357 6.08 -25.27 -32.63
CA PHE A 357 4.99 -26.24 -32.70
C PHE A 357 3.68 -25.56 -33.07
N ARG A 358 2.90 -26.21 -33.93
CA ARG A 358 1.60 -25.71 -34.40
C ARG A 358 0.47 -26.55 -33.77
N CYS A 359 0.42 -26.60 -32.48
CA CYS A 359 -0.64 -27.33 -31.77
C CYS A 359 -1.99 -26.65 -32.03
N GLY A 360 -2.95 -27.40 -32.60
CA GLY A 360 -4.26 -26.86 -32.97
C GLY A 360 -5.12 -26.36 -31.83
N PHE A 361 -4.77 -26.69 -30.60
CA PHE A 361 -5.46 -26.27 -29.36
C PHE A 361 -4.73 -25.16 -28.59
N CYS A 362 -3.48 -24.83 -28.97
CA CYS A 362 -2.62 -23.97 -28.16
C CYS A 362 -2.72 -22.49 -28.60
N ALA A 363 -3.09 -21.62 -27.65
CA ALA A 363 -3.13 -20.17 -27.87
C ALA A 363 -1.83 -19.45 -27.46
N PHE A 364 -0.81 -20.17 -26.97
CA PHE A 364 0.44 -19.60 -26.51
C PHE A 364 1.24 -18.95 -27.66
N SER A 365 1.40 -19.64 -28.77
CA SER A 365 2.08 -19.12 -29.95
C SER A 365 1.18 -18.18 -30.74
N LYS A 366 1.68 -16.98 -31.04
CA LYS A 366 0.95 -15.99 -31.84
C LYS A 366 1.32 -16.02 -33.35
N GLY A 367 1.97 -17.08 -33.82
CA GLY A 367 2.35 -17.24 -35.23
C GLY A 367 3.77 -16.77 -35.54
N LYS A 368 3.95 -15.92 -36.55
CA LYS A 368 5.27 -15.47 -36.98
C LYS A 368 5.96 -14.62 -35.91
N MET A 369 7.28 -14.67 -35.85
CA MET A 369 8.10 -13.93 -34.90
C MET A 369 7.77 -12.41 -34.89
N SER A 370 7.49 -11.83 -36.07
CA SER A 370 7.05 -10.43 -36.20
C SER A 370 5.70 -10.12 -35.55
N GLU A 371 4.84 -11.12 -35.39
CA GLU A 371 3.52 -11.00 -34.73
C GLU A 371 3.60 -11.31 -33.25
N ASN A 372 4.50 -12.20 -32.85
CA ASN A 372 4.75 -12.57 -31.46
C ASN A 372 5.43 -11.46 -30.65
N LEU A 373 6.24 -10.66 -31.30
CA LEU A 373 6.98 -9.56 -30.69
C LEU A 373 6.21 -8.23 -30.74
N ARG A 374 4.94 -8.24 -31.08
CA ARG A 374 4.13 -7.02 -31.05
C ARG A 374 4.05 -6.44 -29.66
N GLY A 375 4.94 -5.51 -29.42
CA GLY A 375 4.92 -4.56 -28.36
C GLY A 375 5.25 -5.14 -27.00
N LYS A 376 6.42 -4.95 -26.63
CA LYS A 376 7.11 -5.12 -25.36
C LYS A 376 7.73 -6.50 -25.18
N PRO A 377 9.07 -6.54 -25.13
CA PRO A 377 9.74 -7.65 -24.47
C PRO A 377 9.07 -7.82 -23.10
N TYR A 378 8.84 -9.07 -22.70
CA TYR A 378 8.50 -9.34 -21.32
C TYR A 378 9.59 -8.69 -20.47
N ASP A 379 9.23 -7.61 -19.79
CA ASP A 379 10.17 -6.89 -18.95
C ASP A 379 10.47 -7.79 -17.76
N LEU A 380 11.52 -8.57 -17.88
CA LEU A 380 12.09 -9.36 -16.79
C LEU A 380 12.75 -8.42 -15.78
N LYS A 381 12.00 -7.48 -15.25
CA LYS A 381 12.38 -6.83 -14.01
C LYS A 381 12.15 -7.84 -12.88
N LEU A 382 13.20 -8.57 -12.60
CA LEU A 382 13.35 -9.39 -11.41
C LEU A 382 13.47 -8.52 -10.17
#